data_6fe8cbd1fe6ffe3d149ada5877762aa8
#
_entry.id   6fe8cbd1fe6ffe3d149ada5877762aa8
#
_cell.length_a   1.000
_cell.length_b   1.000
_cell.length_c   1.000
_cell.angle_alpha   90.00
_cell.angle_beta   90.00
_cell.angle_gamma   90.00
#
_symmetry.space_group_name_H-M   'P 1'
#
loop_
_entity.id
_entity.type
_entity.pdbx_description
1 polymer ?
#
loop_
_entity_poly.entity_id
_entity_poly.type
_entity_poly.pdbx_seq_one_letter_code
_entity_poly.pdbx_strand_id
1 'polypeptide(L)'
;MEVFVSLALALAVGLIIGLERGFAIREIPASSHMLGVRAFVLIGLMGGVCAELSSVLGGLVFAVALLVLAALLVGAHFLETQRDQDLDITPLIAAVVTFLLGGLATIPDMAGAAAAGAVITAGVLNLRGFFRAGINALTPKEVEAALGLLLITVVALPILPDRGFGPWEALNPHRIWWMVVLIASMSFAGYFAVRIAGSRRGLMLTGLLAGLVSSTALTMTFSKLARRQPQLANLLAAGILVACGTMFLRVLVEVSAVHAALLPHLLYVLLTMAAITYAFAAWHWFRQVEAVGEVLPETSVSPLQLRTALQFGALLAVIMLAVAAAQQWLGDAGIYMLAAVSGINDVDAITLSVANLARNGLDEVVAANAITLAAAVNTVVKGGIAATLAGPVLLWRVLLPLLLAILAGALVSLLAPVLS
;
A
#
# COMPACT_ATOMS: atom_id res chain seq x y z
N MET A 1 30.53 41.63 9.98
CA MET A 1 29.04 41.56 9.96
C MET A 1 28.58 40.13 9.66
N GLU A 2 29.23 39.41 8.75
CA GLU A 2 28.88 38.02 8.38
C GLU A 2 28.90 37.03 9.55
N VAL A 3 29.97 37.05 10.40
CA VAL A 3 30.09 36.17 11.56
C VAL A 3 28.91 36.35 12.55
N PHE A 4 28.46 37.59 12.79
CA PHE A 4 27.31 37.80 13.66
C PHE A 4 26.03 37.25 13.10
N VAL A 5 25.83 37.33 11.76
CA VAL A 5 24.69 36.75 11.11
C VAL A 5 24.73 35.20 11.17
N SER A 6 25.89 34.61 10.94
CA SER A 6 26.10 33.16 11.04
C SER A 6 25.83 32.64 12.47
N LEU A 7 26.32 33.33 13.48
CA LEU A 7 26.06 32.98 14.89
C LEU A 7 24.59 33.17 15.29
N ALA A 8 23.95 34.23 14.76
CA ALA A 8 22.50 34.42 14.97
C ALA A 8 21.68 33.28 14.33
N LEU A 9 22.07 32.80 13.15
CA LEU A 9 21.45 31.63 12.51
C LEU A 9 21.70 30.34 13.30
N ALA A 10 22.91 30.13 13.83
CA ALA A 10 23.22 29.00 14.69
C ALA A 10 22.37 29.00 15.99
N LEU A 11 22.16 30.19 16.54
CA LEU A 11 21.28 30.38 17.70
C LEU A 11 19.81 30.10 17.33
N ALA A 12 19.35 30.57 16.17
CA ALA A 12 17.99 30.29 15.65
C ALA A 12 17.74 28.80 15.43
N VAL A 13 18.72 28.05 14.87
CA VAL A 13 18.66 26.57 14.74
C VAL A 13 18.43 25.93 16.11
N GLY A 14 19.21 26.30 17.11
CA GLY A 14 19.04 25.82 18.49
C GLY A 14 17.69 26.18 19.07
N LEU A 15 17.17 27.39 18.78
CA LEU A 15 15.86 27.83 19.23
C LEU A 15 14.72 27.01 18.61
N ILE A 16 14.75 26.74 17.30
CA ILE A 16 13.72 25.96 16.64
C ILE A 16 13.59 24.57 17.27
N ILE A 17 14.71 23.85 17.42
CA ILE A 17 14.72 22.50 18.00
C ILE A 17 14.39 22.57 19.50
N GLY A 18 14.94 23.57 20.20
CA GLY A 18 14.69 23.77 21.62
C GLY A 18 13.23 24.09 21.96
N LEU A 19 12.53 24.86 21.12
CA LEU A 19 11.11 25.15 21.32
C LEU A 19 10.28 23.84 21.21
N GLU A 20 10.54 23.02 20.22
CA GLU A 20 9.88 21.72 20.09
C GLU A 20 10.12 20.86 21.35
N ARG A 21 11.37 20.76 21.82
CA ARG A 21 11.68 20.02 23.06
C ARG A 21 11.01 20.59 24.27
N GLY A 22 10.98 21.94 24.41
CA GLY A 22 10.29 22.62 25.49
C GLY A 22 8.78 22.36 25.52
N PHE A 23 8.14 22.27 24.35
CA PHE A 23 6.74 21.88 24.24
C PHE A 23 6.50 20.42 24.65
N ALA A 24 7.37 19.49 24.22
CA ALA A 24 7.26 18.07 24.56
C ALA A 24 7.37 17.78 26.06
N ILE A 25 8.07 18.67 26.82
CA ILE A 25 8.33 18.53 28.27
C ILE A 25 7.30 19.27 29.10
N ARG A 26 6.40 20.06 28.53
CA ARG A 26 5.51 20.97 29.24
C ARG A 26 4.64 20.34 30.35
N GLU A 27 4.31 19.05 30.18
CA GLU A 27 3.44 18.30 31.11
C GLU A 27 4.23 17.56 32.20
N ILE A 28 5.57 17.62 32.18
CA ILE A 28 6.45 16.89 33.11
C ILE A 28 7.10 17.87 34.10
N PRO A 29 7.19 17.54 35.38
CA PRO A 29 7.76 18.46 36.37
C PRO A 29 9.17 18.93 36.01
N ALA A 30 9.43 20.23 36.14
CA ALA A 30 10.69 20.89 35.73
C ALA A 30 11.97 20.34 36.40
N SER A 31 11.84 19.52 37.42
CA SER A 31 12.94 18.91 38.17
C SER A 31 13.51 17.64 37.51
N SER A 32 12.87 17.11 36.47
CA SER A 32 13.25 15.80 35.89
C SER A 32 13.89 15.87 34.50
N HIS A 33 14.17 17.07 33.95
CA HIS A 33 14.76 17.17 32.61
C HIS A 33 15.96 18.13 32.57
N MET A 34 17.12 17.60 32.11
CA MET A 34 18.36 18.38 32.01
C MET A 34 18.42 19.27 30.77
N LEU A 35 17.74 18.93 29.67
CA LEU A 35 17.85 19.61 28.39
C LEU A 35 16.57 20.39 28.03
N GLY A 36 16.44 21.60 28.54
CA GLY A 36 15.37 22.54 28.17
C GLY A 36 15.73 23.41 26.95
N VAL A 37 14.81 24.31 26.55
CA VAL A 37 14.96 25.24 25.42
C VAL A 37 16.32 25.96 25.45
N ARG A 38 16.70 26.46 26.61
CA ARG A 38 17.98 27.23 26.80
C ARG A 38 19.20 26.38 26.44
N ALA A 39 19.20 25.08 26.80
CA ALA A 39 20.31 24.19 26.51
C ALA A 39 20.48 24.03 25.02
N PHE A 40 19.40 23.77 24.26
CA PHE A 40 19.46 23.63 22.81
C PHE A 40 19.92 24.91 22.10
N VAL A 41 19.45 26.08 22.54
CA VAL A 41 19.91 27.38 22.02
C VAL A 41 21.42 27.54 22.22
N LEU A 42 21.96 27.24 23.43
CA LEU A 42 23.38 27.30 23.72
C LEU A 42 24.20 26.25 22.94
N ILE A 43 23.65 25.03 22.73
CA ILE A 43 24.30 23.98 21.94
C ILE A 43 24.41 24.40 20.47
N GLY A 44 23.36 24.99 19.90
CA GLY A 44 23.39 25.51 18.52
C GLY A 44 24.42 26.63 18.37
N LEU A 45 24.43 27.61 19.30
CA LEU A 45 25.41 28.68 19.33
C LEU A 45 26.84 28.13 19.48
N MET A 46 27.04 27.16 20.40
CA MET A 46 28.34 26.52 20.60
C MET A 46 28.85 25.84 19.32
N GLY A 47 27.96 25.15 18.58
CA GLY A 47 28.29 24.58 17.27
C GLY A 47 28.79 25.64 16.30
N GLY A 48 28.07 26.77 16.17
CA GLY A 48 28.48 27.88 15.32
C GLY A 48 29.82 28.51 15.75
N VAL A 49 30.01 28.79 17.03
CA VAL A 49 31.26 29.35 17.55
C VAL A 49 32.44 28.40 17.32
N CYS A 50 32.26 27.09 17.55
CA CYS A 50 33.31 26.10 17.32
C CYS A 50 33.65 25.95 15.83
N ALA A 51 32.69 26.09 14.95
CA ALA A 51 32.93 26.05 13.50
C ALA A 51 33.70 27.32 13.03
N GLU A 52 33.35 28.50 13.52
CA GLU A 52 34.10 29.74 13.25
C GLU A 52 35.52 29.70 13.82
N LEU A 53 35.73 29.18 15.02
CA LEU A 53 37.06 28.97 15.59
C LEU A 53 37.86 27.94 14.79
N SER A 54 37.19 26.89 14.26
CA SER A 54 37.85 25.87 13.45
C SER A 54 38.38 26.41 12.12
N SER A 55 37.77 27.45 11.57
CA SER A 55 38.26 28.12 10.35
C SER A 55 39.61 28.82 10.59
N VAL A 56 39.90 29.22 11.81
CA VAL A 56 41.14 29.92 12.21
C VAL A 56 42.17 28.96 12.81
N LEU A 57 41.73 28.07 13.69
CA LEU A 57 42.60 27.22 14.51
C LEU A 57 42.74 25.79 13.97
N GLY A 58 41.98 25.43 12.94
CA GLY A 58 41.95 24.10 12.33
C GLY A 58 40.80 23.21 12.80
N GLY A 59 40.40 22.25 11.98
CA GLY A 59 39.21 21.41 12.15
C GLY A 59 39.16 20.56 13.43
N LEU A 60 40.27 20.39 14.13
CA LEU A 60 40.34 19.68 15.41
C LEU A 60 39.50 20.36 16.50
N VAL A 61 39.34 21.67 16.46
CA VAL A 61 38.55 22.42 17.46
C VAL A 61 37.08 21.95 17.46
N PHE A 62 36.49 21.85 16.28
CA PHE A 62 35.10 21.36 16.13
C PHE A 62 34.95 19.92 16.59
N ALA A 63 35.88 19.06 16.20
CA ALA A 63 35.86 17.63 16.56
C ALA A 63 36.00 17.42 18.07
N VAL A 64 36.93 18.13 18.70
CA VAL A 64 37.13 18.06 20.15
C VAL A 64 35.90 18.62 20.90
N ALA A 65 35.34 19.73 20.44
CA ALA A 65 34.14 20.30 21.05
C ALA A 65 32.94 19.34 20.96
N LEU A 66 32.78 18.69 19.82
CA LEU A 66 31.74 17.66 19.65
C LEU A 66 31.96 16.46 20.60
N LEU A 67 33.17 15.99 20.75
CA LEU A 67 33.51 14.89 21.67
C LEU A 67 33.26 15.30 23.14
N VAL A 68 33.63 16.51 23.53
CA VAL A 68 33.35 17.04 24.87
C VAL A 68 31.83 17.15 25.09
N LEU A 69 31.11 17.70 24.15
CA LEU A 69 29.65 17.74 24.24
C LEU A 69 29.05 16.35 24.38
N ALA A 70 29.47 15.39 23.55
CA ALA A 70 28.99 14.00 23.60
C ALA A 70 29.29 13.36 24.96
N ALA A 71 30.50 13.57 25.51
CA ALA A 71 30.88 13.05 26.82
C ALA A 71 30.02 13.66 27.94
N LEU A 72 29.76 14.98 27.89
CA LEU A 72 28.87 15.67 28.84
C LEU A 72 27.43 15.15 28.78
N LEU A 73 26.91 14.94 27.55
CA LEU A 73 25.56 14.40 27.33
C LEU A 73 25.45 12.96 27.84
N VAL A 74 26.43 12.11 27.58
CA VAL A 74 26.43 10.72 28.08
C VAL A 74 26.54 10.67 29.58
N GLY A 75 27.42 11.51 30.19
CA GLY A 75 27.54 11.62 31.65
C GLY A 75 26.25 12.11 32.32
N ALA A 76 25.61 13.11 31.72
CA ALA A 76 24.34 13.63 32.19
C ALA A 76 23.24 12.57 32.11
N HIS A 77 23.15 11.87 30.99
CA HIS A 77 22.17 10.79 30.80
C HIS A 77 22.35 9.63 31.77
N PHE A 78 23.60 9.26 32.03
CA PHE A 78 23.90 8.20 33.01
C PHE A 78 23.39 8.57 34.42
N LEU A 79 23.54 9.82 34.82
CA LEU A 79 23.05 10.31 36.13
C LEU A 79 21.52 10.36 36.15
N GLU A 80 20.87 10.77 35.04
CA GLU A 80 19.42 10.84 34.90
C GLU A 80 18.79 9.42 34.89
N THR A 81 19.38 8.48 34.16
CA THR A 81 18.94 7.08 34.12
C THR A 81 19.00 6.42 35.51
N GLN A 82 20.03 6.71 36.30
CA GLN A 82 20.11 6.20 37.69
C GLN A 82 19.00 6.73 38.57
N ARG A 83 18.50 7.95 38.30
CA ARG A 83 17.48 8.61 39.11
C ARG A 83 16.07 8.26 38.68
N ASP A 84 15.77 8.33 37.38
CA ASP A 84 14.41 8.31 36.85
C ASP A 84 14.11 7.05 36.00
N GLN A 85 15.11 6.16 35.77
CA GLN A 85 15.03 4.96 34.93
C GLN A 85 14.57 5.22 33.47
N ASP A 86 14.70 6.48 33.00
CA ASP A 86 14.40 6.83 31.63
C ASP A 86 15.59 6.48 30.71
N LEU A 87 15.33 5.63 29.72
CA LEU A 87 16.33 5.17 28.74
C LEU A 87 16.20 5.91 27.40
N ASP A 88 15.40 6.98 27.30
CA ASP A 88 15.20 7.73 26.05
C ASP A 88 16.43 8.54 25.66
N ILE A 89 17.20 8.07 24.69
CA ILE A 89 18.39 8.74 24.15
C ILE A 89 18.05 9.81 23.08
N THR A 90 16.78 9.99 22.71
CA THR A 90 16.35 10.94 21.68
C THR A 90 16.80 12.40 21.98
N PRO A 91 16.72 12.89 23.22
CA PRO A 91 17.21 14.24 23.55
C PRO A 91 18.71 14.43 23.31
N LEU A 92 19.51 13.38 23.53
CA LEU A 92 20.96 13.41 23.30
C LEU A 92 21.27 13.50 21.82
N ILE A 93 20.60 12.67 21.00
CA ILE A 93 20.74 12.71 19.54
C ILE A 93 20.31 14.08 19.01
N ALA A 94 19.19 14.62 19.48
CA ALA A 94 18.73 15.96 19.11
C ALA A 94 19.76 17.04 19.45
N ALA A 95 20.42 16.96 20.61
CA ALA A 95 21.46 17.89 21.03
C ALA A 95 22.71 17.84 20.13
N VAL A 96 23.15 16.62 19.76
CA VAL A 96 24.27 16.42 18.82
C VAL A 96 23.91 16.99 17.44
N VAL A 97 22.71 16.69 16.92
CA VAL A 97 22.23 17.23 15.64
C VAL A 97 22.15 18.75 15.70
N THR A 98 21.69 19.34 16.81
CA THR A 98 21.62 20.80 16.99
C THR A 98 23.02 21.43 16.93
N PHE A 99 24.02 20.83 17.57
CA PHE A 99 25.42 21.28 17.49
C PHE A 99 25.96 21.25 16.07
N LEU A 100 25.72 20.14 15.34
CA LEU A 100 26.18 19.96 13.95
C LEU A 100 25.49 20.99 13.02
N LEU A 101 24.18 21.19 13.15
CA LEU A 101 23.43 22.16 12.36
C LEU A 101 23.82 23.60 12.71
N GLY A 102 24.13 23.89 13.98
CA GLY A 102 24.68 25.17 14.39
C GLY A 102 26.04 25.48 13.72
N GLY A 103 26.91 24.46 13.62
CA GLY A 103 28.15 24.57 12.86
C GLY A 103 27.92 24.71 11.36
N LEU A 104 26.97 23.96 10.80
CA LEU A 104 26.59 24.04 9.37
C LEU A 104 26.08 25.44 8.98
N ALA A 105 25.40 26.13 9.90
CA ALA A 105 24.86 27.46 9.66
C ALA A 105 25.94 28.54 9.42
N THR A 106 27.20 28.28 9.81
CA THR A 106 28.33 29.21 9.61
C THR A 106 29.08 28.96 8.31
N ILE A 107 28.82 27.85 7.61
CA ILE A 107 29.45 27.56 6.33
C ILE A 107 28.78 28.39 5.24
N PRO A 108 29.53 29.11 4.37
CA PRO A 108 28.96 29.87 3.25
C PRO A 108 28.01 28.99 2.42
N ASP A 109 26.86 29.54 2.00
CA ASP A 109 25.81 28.90 1.21
C ASP A 109 25.08 27.73 1.87
N MET A 110 25.41 27.31 3.10
CA MET A 110 24.80 26.22 3.82
C MET A 110 23.77 26.65 4.88
N ALA A 111 23.59 27.96 5.09
CA ALA A 111 22.65 28.50 6.08
C ALA A 111 21.19 28.02 5.83
N GLY A 112 20.77 27.96 4.55
CA GLY A 112 19.47 27.42 4.17
C GLY A 112 19.32 25.94 4.49
N ALA A 113 20.38 25.14 4.26
CA ALA A 113 20.38 23.72 4.61
C ALA A 113 20.35 23.50 6.14
N ALA A 114 21.06 24.32 6.91
CA ALA A 114 21.02 24.27 8.37
C ALA A 114 19.63 24.61 8.93
N ALA A 115 18.99 25.65 8.39
CA ALA A 115 17.62 26.03 8.78
C ALA A 115 16.60 24.93 8.40
N ALA A 116 16.68 24.38 7.18
CA ALA A 116 15.84 23.26 6.76
C ALA A 116 16.07 22.02 7.64
N GLY A 117 17.33 21.69 7.97
CA GLY A 117 17.68 20.62 8.88
C GLY A 117 17.09 20.80 10.29
N ALA A 118 17.08 22.03 10.81
CA ALA A 118 16.47 22.33 12.10
C ALA A 118 14.95 22.12 12.09
N VAL A 119 14.27 22.60 11.03
CA VAL A 119 12.81 22.41 10.88
C VAL A 119 12.47 20.92 10.71
N ILE A 120 13.22 20.19 9.90
CA ILE A 120 13.03 18.73 9.72
C ILE A 120 13.24 18.01 11.04
N THR A 121 14.31 18.34 11.78
CA THR A 121 14.60 17.72 13.08
C THR A 121 13.47 17.99 14.07
N ALA A 122 13.02 19.23 14.20
CA ALA A 122 11.89 19.60 15.07
C ALA A 122 10.61 18.87 14.62
N GLY A 123 10.36 18.78 13.32
CA GLY A 123 9.22 18.04 12.77
C GLY A 123 9.24 16.55 13.13
N VAL A 124 10.37 15.87 12.94
CA VAL A 124 10.54 14.45 13.31
C VAL A 124 10.35 14.23 14.81
N LEU A 125 10.89 15.11 15.63
CA LEU A 125 10.73 15.03 17.08
C LEU A 125 9.27 15.23 17.53
N ASN A 126 8.56 16.18 16.90
CA ASN A 126 7.14 16.45 17.17
C ASN A 126 6.23 15.26 16.75
N LEU A 127 6.61 14.51 15.73
CA LEU A 127 5.86 13.34 15.25
C LEU A 127 5.96 12.12 16.18
N ARG A 128 6.67 12.19 17.31
CA ARG A 128 6.83 11.08 18.27
C ARG A 128 5.48 10.44 18.66
N GLY A 129 4.48 11.26 18.98
CA GLY A 129 3.13 10.80 19.33
C GLY A 129 2.45 10.06 18.19
N PHE A 130 2.58 10.58 16.98
CA PHE A 130 2.05 9.96 15.76
C PHE A 130 2.71 8.61 15.47
N PHE A 131 4.03 8.53 15.52
CA PHE A 131 4.77 7.27 15.32
C PHE A 131 4.41 6.24 16.41
N ARG A 132 4.36 6.66 17.69
CA ARG A 132 4.00 5.77 18.80
C ARG A 132 2.57 5.25 18.67
N ALA A 133 1.62 6.14 18.36
CA ALA A 133 0.23 5.76 18.11
C ALA A 133 0.11 4.83 16.90
N GLY A 134 0.82 5.13 15.80
CA GLY A 134 0.87 4.30 14.60
C GLY A 134 1.44 2.91 14.88
N ILE A 135 2.59 2.82 15.54
CA ILE A 135 3.23 1.54 15.91
C ILE A 135 2.35 0.73 16.86
N ASN A 136 1.77 1.36 17.89
CA ASN A 136 0.88 0.68 18.84
C ASN A 136 -0.44 0.24 18.20
N ALA A 137 -0.85 0.88 17.11
CA ALA A 137 -2.04 0.49 16.35
C ALA A 137 -1.78 -0.71 15.44
N LEU A 138 -0.53 -1.00 15.08
CA LEU A 138 -0.17 -2.09 14.17
C LEU A 138 0.00 -3.41 14.92
N THR A 139 -0.54 -4.49 14.36
CA THR A 139 -0.26 -5.84 14.83
C THR A 139 1.11 -6.31 14.30
N PRO A 140 1.79 -7.27 14.99
CA PRO A 140 3.04 -7.83 14.50
C PRO A 140 2.97 -8.36 13.06
N LYS A 141 1.83 -8.98 12.69
CA LYS A 141 1.59 -9.50 11.33
C LYS A 141 1.52 -8.39 10.27
N GLU A 142 1.04 -7.21 10.63
CA GLU A 142 0.97 -6.07 9.71
C GLU A 142 2.32 -5.42 9.50
N VAL A 143 3.13 -5.36 10.56
CA VAL A 143 4.52 -4.92 10.44
C VAL A 143 5.31 -5.90 9.57
N GLU A 144 5.14 -7.21 9.77
CA GLU A 144 5.74 -8.25 8.93
C GLU A 144 5.31 -8.11 7.47
N ALA A 145 4.01 -7.87 7.22
CA ALA A 145 3.49 -7.67 5.86
C ALA A 145 4.05 -6.40 5.20
N ALA A 146 4.16 -5.28 5.94
CA ALA A 146 4.74 -4.04 5.44
C ALA A 146 6.23 -4.21 5.11
N LEU A 147 7.00 -4.84 6.01
CA LEU A 147 8.40 -5.16 5.79
C LEU A 147 8.60 -6.14 4.62
N GLY A 148 7.71 -7.14 4.50
CA GLY A 148 7.69 -8.07 3.37
C GLY A 148 7.45 -7.34 2.05
N LEU A 149 6.50 -6.42 1.98
CA LEU A 149 6.22 -5.60 0.80
C LEU A 149 7.43 -4.71 0.44
N LEU A 150 8.04 -4.07 1.42
CA LEU A 150 9.26 -3.28 1.21
C LEU A 150 10.42 -4.16 0.70
N LEU A 151 10.61 -5.35 1.27
CA LEU A 151 11.65 -6.29 0.83
C LEU A 151 11.48 -6.69 -0.62
N ILE A 152 10.26 -7.07 -1.05
CA ILE A 152 10.01 -7.47 -2.44
C ILE A 152 10.09 -6.29 -3.41
N THR A 153 9.81 -5.06 -2.96
CA THR A 153 9.78 -3.88 -3.83
C THR A 153 11.14 -3.19 -3.90
N VAL A 154 11.76 -2.91 -2.74
CA VAL A 154 12.98 -2.09 -2.68
C VAL A 154 14.25 -2.92 -2.84
N VAL A 155 14.23 -4.18 -2.36
CA VAL A 155 15.42 -5.05 -2.39
C VAL A 155 15.36 -6.02 -3.55
N ALA A 156 14.30 -6.83 -3.67
CA ALA A 156 14.27 -7.90 -4.65
C ALA A 156 14.08 -7.37 -6.08
N LEU A 157 13.15 -6.42 -6.31
CA LEU A 157 12.84 -5.94 -7.65
C LEU A 157 14.04 -5.34 -8.40
N PRO A 158 14.89 -4.47 -7.82
CA PRO A 158 16.04 -3.90 -8.53
C PRO A 158 17.17 -4.89 -8.86
N ILE A 159 17.23 -6.01 -8.14
CA ILE A 159 18.28 -7.03 -8.34
C ILE A 159 17.95 -7.97 -9.50
N LEU A 160 16.66 -8.10 -9.85
CA LEU A 160 16.21 -9.03 -10.87
C LEU A 160 16.55 -8.55 -12.28
N PRO A 161 17.07 -9.45 -13.16
CA PRO A 161 17.44 -9.08 -14.51
C PRO A 161 16.20 -8.79 -15.36
N ASP A 162 16.23 -7.66 -16.09
CA ASP A 162 15.17 -7.27 -17.06
C ASP A 162 15.53 -7.79 -18.45
N ARG A 163 15.43 -9.10 -18.62
CA ARG A 163 15.58 -9.79 -19.92
C ARG A 163 14.73 -11.06 -19.97
N GLY A 164 14.37 -11.49 -21.16
CA GLY A 164 13.64 -12.73 -21.37
C GLY A 164 14.48 -13.98 -21.12
N PHE A 165 13.89 -15.00 -20.52
CA PHE A 165 14.47 -16.32 -20.27
C PHE A 165 13.50 -17.40 -20.73
N GLY A 166 14.02 -18.61 -20.96
CA GLY A 166 13.27 -19.79 -21.32
C GLY A 166 12.72 -19.79 -22.76
N PRO A 167 11.80 -20.69 -23.08
CA PRO A 167 11.18 -20.76 -24.38
C PRO A 167 10.47 -19.45 -24.73
N TRP A 168 10.65 -18.99 -25.97
CA TRP A 168 10.05 -17.74 -26.52
C TRP A 168 10.39 -16.47 -25.73
N GLU A 169 11.43 -16.49 -24.88
CA GLU A 169 11.77 -15.40 -23.97
C GLU A 169 10.59 -14.96 -23.08
N ALA A 170 9.67 -15.88 -22.82
CA ALA A 170 8.41 -15.60 -22.16
C ALA A 170 8.57 -15.20 -20.67
N LEU A 171 9.65 -15.65 -20.01
CA LEU A 171 9.89 -15.43 -18.60
C LEU A 171 10.87 -14.28 -18.41
N ASN A 172 10.38 -13.11 -18.03
CA ASN A 172 11.20 -12.00 -17.61
C ASN A 172 11.08 -11.82 -16.09
N PRO A 173 12.13 -12.14 -15.29
CA PRO A 173 12.06 -12.12 -13.84
C PRO A 173 11.69 -10.75 -13.27
N HIS A 174 12.24 -9.66 -13.81
CA HIS A 174 11.92 -8.30 -13.36
C HIS A 174 10.44 -7.96 -13.61
N ARG A 175 9.90 -8.27 -14.79
CA ARG A 175 8.50 -8.00 -15.13
C ARG A 175 7.54 -8.85 -14.30
N ILE A 176 7.83 -10.15 -14.14
CA ILE A 176 7.04 -11.05 -13.29
C ILE A 176 7.00 -10.49 -11.86
N TRP A 177 8.17 -10.09 -11.34
CA TRP A 177 8.27 -9.59 -9.98
C TRP A 177 7.58 -8.25 -9.80
N TRP A 178 7.65 -7.37 -10.80
CA TRP A 178 6.92 -6.11 -10.80
C TRP A 178 5.39 -6.32 -10.70
N MET A 179 4.86 -7.31 -11.44
CA MET A 179 3.45 -7.69 -11.35
C MET A 179 3.08 -8.27 -9.97
N VAL A 180 3.98 -9.06 -9.37
CA VAL A 180 3.83 -9.53 -7.98
C VAL A 180 3.75 -8.35 -7.02
N VAL A 181 4.64 -7.36 -7.15
CA VAL A 181 4.62 -6.14 -6.33
C VAL A 181 3.32 -5.36 -6.53
N LEU A 182 2.84 -5.24 -7.77
CA LEU A 182 1.57 -4.56 -8.07
C LEU A 182 0.40 -5.20 -7.31
N ILE A 183 0.20 -6.52 -7.45
CA ILE A 183 -0.88 -7.24 -6.77
C ILE A 183 -0.71 -7.22 -5.25
N ALA A 184 0.51 -7.37 -4.77
CA ALA A 184 0.83 -7.30 -3.35
C ALA A 184 0.47 -5.92 -2.75
N SER A 185 0.82 -4.85 -3.47
CA SER A 185 0.51 -3.47 -3.07
C SER A 185 -1.00 -3.20 -3.06
N MET A 186 -1.72 -3.66 -4.07
CA MET A 186 -3.19 -3.55 -4.13
C MET A 186 -3.85 -4.32 -2.98
N SER A 187 -3.41 -5.53 -2.70
CA SER A 187 -3.91 -6.35 -1.59
C SER A 187 -3.61 -5.72 -0.23
N PHE A 188 -2.41 -5.17 -0.05
CA PHE A 188 -2.00 -4.46 1.15
C PHE A 188 -2.83 -3.18 1.37
N ALA A 189 -3.01 -2.37 0.33
CA ALA A 189 -3.86 -1.18 0.37
C ALA A 189 -5.31 -1.55 0.71
N GLY A 190 -5.85 -2.59 0.09
CA GLY A 190 -7.19 -3.11 0.37
C GLY A 190 -7.35 -3.56 1.83
N TYR A 191 -6.36 -4.27 2.37
CA TYR A 191 -6.35 -4.69 3.77
C TYR A 191 -6.42 -3.48 4.73
N PHE A 192 -5.54 -2.49 4.56
CA PHE A 192 -5.55 -1.29 5.42
C PHE A 192 -6.80 -0.45 5.24
N ALA A 193 -7.36 -0.38 4.03
CA ALA A 193 -8.64 0.29 3.78
C ALA A 193 -9.79 -0.34 4.58
N VAL A 194 -9.88 -1.69 4.62
CA VAL A 194 -10.84 -2.42 5.48
C VAL A 194 -10.64 -2.07 6.94
N ARG A 195 -9.39 -2.09 7.40
CA ARG A 195 -9.04 -1.82 8.79
C ARG A 195 -9.38 -0.40 9.25
N ILE A 196 -9.04 0.61 8.44
CA ILE A 196 -9.30 2.03 8.75
C ILE A 196 -10.79 2.33 8.72
N ALA A 197 -11.51 1.73 7.78
CA ALA A 197 -12.96 1.91 7.65
C ALA A 197 -13.73 1.37 8.87
N GLY A 198 -13.16 0.38 9.57
CA GLY A 198 -13.72 -0.24 10.77
C GLY A 198 -14.94 -1.13 10.47
N SER A 199 -15.21 -2.08 11.36
CA SER A 199 -16.34 -3.00 11.25
C SER A 199 -17.72 -2.32 11.33
N ARG A 200 -17.78 -1.08 11.80
CA ARG A 200 -19.05 -0.33 11.99
C ARG A 200 -19.63 0.31 10.73
N ARG A 201 -18.87 0.44 9.63
CA ARG A 201 -19.33 1.13 8.40
C ARG A 201 -20.06 0.23 7.40
N GLY A 202 -20.45 -0.95 7.82
CA GLY A 202 -21.39 -1.78 7.09
C GLY A 202 -20.77 -2.72 6.05
N LEU A 203 -21.53 -3.75 5.75
CA LEU A 203 -21.19 -4.89 4.90
C LEU A 203 -20.82 -4.49 3.46
N MET A 204 -21.36 -3.38 2.96
CA MET A 204 -21.03 -2.87 1.63
C MET A 204 -19.59 -2.39 1.54
N LEU A 205 -19.12 -1.62 2.54
CA LEU A 205 -17.74 -1.16 2.57
C LEU A 205 -16.78 -2.34 2.76
N THR A 206 -17.17 -3.31 3.58
CA THR A 206 -16.44 -4.58 3.72
C THR A 206 -16.40 -5.35 2.39
N GLY A 207 -17.50 -5.39 1.65
CA GLY A 207 -17.57 -6.00 0.31
C GLY A 207 -16.64 -5.32 -0.68
N LEU A 208 -16.66 -3.99 -0.74
CA LEU A 208 -15.82 -3.20 -1.62
C LEU A 208 -14.33 -3.42 -1.31
N LEU A 209 -13.96 -3.28 -0.04
CA LEU A 209 -12.57 -3.34 0.39
C LEU A 209 -12.01 -4.77 0.39
N ALA A 210 -12.81 -5.75 0.83
CA ALA A 210 -12.44 -7.17 0.74
C ALA A 210 -12.40 -7.65 -0.73
N GLY A 211 -13.20 -7.06 -1.61
CA GLY A 211 -13.15 -7.28 -3.06
C GLY A 211 -11.80 -6.90 -3.67
N LEU A 212 -11.12 -5.89 -3.13
CA LEU A 212 -9.75 -5.52 -3.52
C LEU A 212 -8.73 -6.60 -3.13
N VAL A 213 -8.97 -7.33 -2.05
CA VAL A 213 -8.04 -8.37 -1.56
C VAL A 213 -8.36 -9.72 -2.18
N SER A 214 -9.61 -10.18 -2.08
CA SER A 214 -10.07 -11.46 -2.64
C SER A 214 -11.59 -11.53 -2.71
N SER A 215 -12.15 -11.25 -3.87
CA SER A 215 -13.59 -11.37 -4.10
C SER A 215 -14.09 -12.82 -4.03
N THR A 216 -13.24 -13.80 -4.34
CA THR A 216 -13.58 -15.23 -4.26
C THR A 216 -13.71 -15.70 -2.81
N ALA A 217 -12.75 -15.34 -1.94
CA ALA A 217 -12.82 -15.67 -0.51
C ALA A 217 -14.03 -15.03 0.18
N LEU A 218 -14.34 -13.77 -0.16
CA LEU A 218 -15.54 -13.10 0.33
C LEU A 218 -16.80 -13.83 -0.12
N THR A 219 -16.91 -14.19 -1.41
CA THR A 219 -18.05 -14.93 -1.97
C THR A 219 -18.29 -16.23 -1.21
N MET A 220 -17.23 -17.01 -0.95
CA MET A 220 -17.32 -18.24 -0.17
C MET A 220 -17.81 -18.00 1.24
N THR A 221 -17.25 -17.00 1.94
CA THR A 221 -17.59 -16.69 3.32
C THR A 221 -19.03 -16.23 3.45
N PHE A 222 -19.45 -15.28 2.60
CA PHE A 222 -20.79 -14.73 2.64
C PHE A 222 -21.84 -15.75 2.20
N SER A 223 -21.51 -16.63 1.26
CA SER A 223 -22.42 -17.71 0.84
C SER A 223 -22.68 -18.72 1.97
N LYS A 224 -21.62 -19.11 2.69
CA LYS A 224 -21.77 -19.99 3.88
C LYS A 224 -22.60 -19.31 4.97
N LEU A 225 -22.41 -18.00 5.17
CA LEU A 225 -23.18 -17.22 6.15
C LEU A 225 -24.65 -17.10 5.74
N ALA A 226 -24.94 -16.81 4.46
CA ALA A 226 -26.29 -16.71 3.93
C ALA A 226 -27.09 -18.02 4.09
N ARG A 227 -26.41 -19.16 4.00
CA ARG A 227 -27.04 -20.47 4.27
C ARG A 227 -27.42 -20.64 5.73
N ARG A 228 -26.61 -20.09 6.66
CA ARG A 228 -26.84 -20.16 8.11
C ARG A 228 -27.84 -19.10 8.58
N GLN A 229 -27.87 -17.96 7.94
CA GLN A 229 -28.68 -16.78 8.30
C GLN A 229 -29.40 -16.25 7.05
N PRO A 230 -30.48 -16.90 6.58
CA PRO A 230 -31.21 -16.52 5.36
C PRO A 230 -31.81 -15.11 5.42
N GLN A 231 -32.10 -14.61 6.62
CA GLN A 231 -32.60 -13.25 6.85
C GLN A 231 -31.61 -12.17 6.39
N LEU A 232 -30.30 -12.48 6.32
CA LEU A 232 -29.25 -11.57 5.83
C LEU A 232 -28.98 -11.72 4.32
N ALA A 233 -29.73 -12.54 3.60
CA ALA A 233 -29.44 -12.92 2.23
C ALA A 233 -29.29 -11.72 1.28
N ASN A 234 -30.16 -10.69 1.39
CA ASN A 234 -30.05 -9.50 0.54
C ASN A 234 -28.75 -8.72 0.83
N LEU A 235 -28.44 -8.55 2.11
CA LEU A 235 -27.25 -7.83 2.55
C LEU A 235 -25.95 -8.54 2.12
N LEU A 236 -25.93 -9.88 2.27
CA LEU A 236 -24.77 -10.70 1.87
C LEU A 236 -24.63 -10.79 0.35
N ALA A 237 -25.76 -10.84 -0.39
CA ALA A 237 -25.78 -10.74 -1.85
C ALA A 237 -25.21 -9.39 -2.31
N ALA A 238 -25.63 -8.28 -1.69
CA ALA A 238 -25.09 -6.95 -1.98
C ALA A 238 -23.56 -6.92 -1.79
N GLY A 239 -23.05 -7.47 -0.68
CA GLY A 239 -21.60 -7.55 -0.43
C GLY A 239 -20.83 -8.38 -1.47
N ILE A 240 -21.39 -9.51 -1.91
CA ILE A 240 -20.78 -10.34 -2.99
C ILE A 240 -20.77 -9.57 -4.31
N LEU A 241 -21.88 -8.91 -4.68
CA LEU A 241 -21.97 -8.13 -5.91
C LEU A 241 -21.02 -6.93 -5.90
N VAL A 242 -20.89 -6.23 -4.78
CA VAL A 242 -19.88 -5.16 -4.63
C VAL A 242 -18.47 -5.69 -4.85
N ALA A 243 -18.12 -6.83 -4.25
CA ALA A 243 -16.79 -7.43 -4.43
C ALA A 243 -16.52 -7.86 -5.88
N CYS A 244 -17.53 -8.37 -6.59
CA CYS A 244 -17.44 -8.69 -8.02
C CYS A 244 -17.28 -7.43 -8.87
N GLY A 245 -18.03 -6.35 -8.58
CA GLY A 245 -17.90 -5.07 -9.26
C GLY A 245 -16.50 -4.46 -9.08
N THR A 246 -15.96 -4.54 -7.86
CA THR A 246 -14.61 -4.06 -7.54
C THR A 246 -13.53 -4.83 -8.30
N MET A 247 -13.70 -6.13 -8.55
CA MET A 247 -12.79 -6.91 -9.38
C MET A 247 -12.64 -6.32 -10.79
N PHE A 248 -13.73 -5.87 -11.44
CA PHE A 248 -13.63 -5.26 -12.77
C PHE A 248 -12.81 -3.97 -12.76
N LEU A 249 -12.97 -3.15 -11.71
CA LEU A 249 -12.15 -1.94 -11.55
C LEU A 249 -10.68 -2.29 -11.29
N ARG A 250 -10.42 -3.36 -10.53
CA ARG A 250 -9.04 -3.85 -10.28
C ARG A 250 -8.37 -4.29 -11.57
N VAL A 251 -9.06 -5.03 -12.43
CA VAL A 251 -8.55 -5.41 -13.76
C VAL A 251 -8.18 -4.18 -14.59
N LEU A 252 -8.97 -3.10 -14.57
CA LEU A 252 -8.61 -1.84 -15.26
C LEU A 252 -7.34 -1.21 -14.69
N VAL A 253 -7.17 -1.22 -13.36
CA VAL A 253 -5.94 -0.72 -12.72
C VAL A 253 -4.73 -1.57 -13.12
N GLU A 254 -4.85 -2.89 -13.11
CA GLU A 254 -3.78 -3.82 -13.51
C GLU A 254 -3.36 -3.59 -14.97
N VAL A 255 -4.34 -3.54 -15.87
CA VAL A 255 -4.09 -3.27 -17.29
C VAL A 255 -3.45 -1.91 -17.50
N SER A 256 -3.94 -0.85 -16.82
CA SER A 256 -3.35 0.49 -16.92
C SER A 256 -1.88 0.54 -16.50
N ALA A 257 -1.52 -0.27 -15.49
CA ALA A 257 -0.17 -0.34 -14.95
C ALA A 257 0.80 -1.15 -15.85
N VAL A 258 0.29 -2.17 -16.57
CA VAL A 258 1.10 -3.05 -17.43
C VAL A 258 1.16 -2.53 -18.86
N HIS A 259 0.00 -2.24 -19.46
CA HIS A 259 -0.14 -1.78 -20.85
C HIS A 259 -1.39 -0.93 -21.05
N ALA A 260 -1.25 0.38 -20.85
CA ALA A 260 -2.37 1.33 -20.87
C ALA A 260 -3.08 1.43 -22.24
N ALA A 261 -2.43 1.04 -23.34
CA ALA A 261 -3.05 1.03 -24.68
C ALA A 261 -4.27 0.10 -24.77
N LEU A 262 -4.37 -0.92 -23.91
CA LEU A 262 -5.54 -1.79 -23.83
C LEU A 262 -6.78 -1.13 -23.21
N LEU A 263 -6.62 -0.01 -22.48
CA LEU A 263 -7.73 0.63 -21.77
C LEU A 263 -8.92 1.00 -22.67
N PRO A 264 -8.75 1.59 -23.86
CA PRO A 264 -9.87 1.93 -24.72
C PRO A 264 -10.76 0.75 -25.06
N HIS A 265 -10.18 -0.45 -25.20
CA HIS A 265 -10.89 -1.68 -25.56
C HIS A 265 -11.62 -2.34 -24.37
N LEU A 266 -11.15 -2.11 -23.13
CA LEU A 266 -11.66 -2.74 -21.91
C LEU A 266 -12.56 -1.83 -21.08
N LEU A 267 -12.32 -0.51 -21.12
CA LEU A 267 -12.91 0.46 -20.20
C LEU A 267 -14.44 0.40 -20.21
N TYR A 268 -15.06 0.53 -21.38
CA TYR A 268 -16.52 0.55 -21.48
C TYR A 268 -17.15 -0.79 -21.11
N VAL A 269 -16.52 -1.91 -21.48
CA VAL A 269 -16.98 -3.25 -21.17
C VAL A 269 -16.97 -3.49 -19.66
N LEU A 270 -15.82 -3.30 -19.02
CA LEU A 270 -15.64 -3.57 -17.59
C LEU A 270 -16.38 -2.56 -16.71
N LEU A 271 -16.44 -1.28 -17.10
CA LEU A 271 -17.27 -0.30 -16.39
C LEU A 271 -18.76 -0.61 -16.48
N THR A 272 -19.26 -1.09 -17.63
CA THR A 272 -20.66 -1.54 -17.76
C THR A 272 -20.94 -2.73 -16.85
N MET A 273 -20.06 -3.73 -16.83
CA MET A 273 -20.18 -4.87 -15.93
C MET A 273 -20.13 -4.45 -14.46
N ALA A 274 -19.25 -3.53 -14.09
CA ALA A 274 -19.17 -2.98 -12.75
C ALA A 274 -20.43 -2.19 -12.38
N ALA A 275 -20.91 -1.32 -13.26
CA ALA A 275 -22.11 -0.50 -13.01
C ALA A 275 -23.36 -1.35 -12.75
N ILE A 276 -23.55 -2.40 -13.55
CA ILE A 276 -24.69 -3.31 -13.38
C ILE A 276 -24.57 -4.06 -12.04
N THR A 277 -23.41 -4.62 -11.72
CA THR A 277 -23.20 -5.31 -10.44
C THR A 277 -23.42 -4.38 -9.25
N TYR A 278 -22.93 -3.15 -9.30
CA TYR A 278 -23.16 -2.15 -8.25
C TYR A 278 -24.63 -1.69 -8.18
N ALA A 279 -25.31 -1.56 -9.31
CA ALA A 279 -26.74 -1.21 -9.32
C ALA A 279 -27.59 -2.29 -8.61
N PHE A 280 -27.35 -3.57 -8.91
CA PHE A 280 -28.01 -4.67 -8.21
C PHE A 280 -27.60 -4.78 -6.74
N ALA A 281 -26.34 -4.51 -6.42
CA ALA A 281 -25.86 -4.44 -5.04
C ALA A 281 -26.62 -3.37 -4.25
N ALA A 282 -26.74 -2.16 -4.81
CA ALA A 282 -27.51 -1.07 -4.22
C ALA A 282 -28.99 -1.45 -4.06
N TRP A 283 -29.58 -2.07 -5.08
CA TRP A 283 -30.98 -2.51 -5.02
C TRP A 283 -31.23 -3.52 -3.89
N HIS A 284 -30.35 -4.51 -3.70
CA HIS A 284 -30.43 -5.46 -2.59
C HIS A 284 -30.21 -4.79 -1.25
N TRP A 285 -29.33 -3.82 -1.18
CA TRP A 285 -29.06 -3.04 0.02
C TRP A 285 -30.30 -2.28 0.50
N PHE A 286 -30.95 -1.52 -0.40
CA PHE A 286 -32.13 -0.72 -0.05
C PHE A 286 -33.39 -1.56 0.25
N ARG A 287 -33.41 -2.82 -0.15
CA ARG A 287 -34.49 -3.76 0.20
C ARG A 287 -34.36 -4.36 1.59
N GLN A 288 -33.22 -4.22 2.24
CA GLN A 288 -33.01 -4.68 3.60
C GLN A 288 -33.48 -3.58 4.56
N VAL A 289 -34.72 -3.66 5.03
CA VAL A 289 -35.37 -2.60 5.84
C VAL A 289 -35.09 -2.74 7.35
N GLU A 290 -34.71 -3.92 7.83
CA GLU A 290 -34.49 -4.15 9.25
C GLU A 290 -33.03 -3.97 9.64
N ALA A 291 -32.82 -3.20 10.74
CA ALA A 291 -31.51 -3.01 11.34
C ALA A 291 -30.95 -4.37 11.83
N VAL A 292 -29.98 -4.87 11.12
CA VAL A 292 -29.23 -6.05 11.53
C VAL A 292 -28.32 -5.65 12.66
N GLY A 293 -28.55 -6.16 13.86
CA GLY A 293 -27.64 -6.05 14.98
C GLY A 293 -26.23 -6.56 14.59
N GLU A 294 -25.23 -6.18 15.35
CA GLU A 294 -23.78 -6.30 15.13
C GLU A 294 -23.21 -7.75 14.87
N VAL A 295 -23.81 -8.52 13.97
CA VAL A 295 -23.29 -9.85 13.61
C VAL A 295 -22.60 -9.77 12.26
N LEU A 296 -21.46 -9.06 12.23
CA LEU A 296 -20.56 -9.14 11.11
C LEU A 296 -19.53 -10.24 11.39
N PRO A 297 -19.35 -11.22 10.48
CA PRO A 297 -18.24 -12.15 10.61
C PRO A 297 -16.94 -11.33 10.52
N GLU A 298 -16.02 -11.58 11.43
CA GLU A 298 -14.64 -11.18 11.25
C GLU A 298 -14.17 -11.78 9.92
N THR A 299 -14.16 -10.96 8.88
CA THR A 299 -13.46 -11.35 7.65
C THR A 299 -11.99 -11.40 8.04
N SER A 300 -11.49 -12.60 8.28
CA SER A 300 -10.06 -12.84 8.51
C SER A 300 -9.29 -12.61 7.22
N VAL A 301 -9.25 -11.34 6.80
CA VAL A 301 -8.37 -10.90 5.73
C VAL A 301 -6.99 -10.90 6.34
N SER A 302 -6.15 -11.82 5.91
CA SER A 302 -4.76 -11.89 6.36
C SER A 302 -3.95 -10.82 5.63
N PRO A 303 -3.10 -10.06 6.33
CA PRO A 303 -2.15 -9.19 5.66
C PRO A 303 -1.24 -10.02 4.75
N LEU A 304 -0.67 -9.38 3.72
CA LEU A 304 0.20 -10.02 2.75
C LEU A 304 1.28 -10.86 3.44
N GLN A 305 1.39 -12.12 3.03
CA GLN A 305 2.49 -13.00 3.44
C GLN A 305 3.46 -13.16 2.27
N LEU A 306 4.76 -13.07 2.52
CA LEU A 306 5.81 -13.25 1.51
C LEU A 306 5.64 -14.59 0.76
N ARG A 307 5.24 -15.65 1.46
CA ARG A 307 4.95 -16.95 0.87
C ARG A 307 3.85 -16.87 -0.20
N THR A 308 2.79 -16.12 0.06
CA THR A 308 1.68 -15.94 -0.89
C THR A 308 2.14 -15.14 -2.12
N ALA A 309 2.98 -14.12 -1.93
CA ALA A 309 3.56 -13.37 -3.03
C ALA A 309 4.46 -14.24 -3.92
N LEU A 310 5.30 -15.10 -3.33
CA LEU A 310 6.13 -16.06 -4.07
C LEU A 310 5.29 -17.10 -4.83
N GLN A 311 4.24 -17.64 -4.20
CA GLN A 311 3.31 -18.56 -4.85
C GLN A 311 2.60 -17.91 -6.04
N PHE A 312 2.18 -16.66 -5.88
CA PHE A 312 1.58 -15.89 -6.98
C PHE A 312 2.58 -15.64 -8.11
N GLY A 313 3.82 -15.28 -7.79
CA GLY A 313 4.88 -15.12 -8.80
C GLY A 313 5.18 -16.41 -9.57
N ALA A 314 5.22 -17.54 -8.89
CA ALA A 314 5.38 -18.85 -9.52
C ALA A 314 4.18 -19.20 -10.43
N LEU A 315 2.96 -18.97 -9.95
CA LEU A 315 1.74 -19.15 -10.75
C LEU A 315 1.75 -18.25 -11.99
N LEU A 316 2.12 -16.97 -11.83
CA LEU A 316 2.22 -16.02 -12.92
C LEU A 316 3.25 -16.47 -13.97
N ALA A 317 4.42 -16.95 -13.53
CA ALA A 317 5.44 -17.50 -14.43
C ALA A 317 4.91 -18.70 -15.24
N VAL A 318 4.19 -19.61 -14.58
CA VAL A 318 3.57 -20.78 -15.25
C VAL A 318 2.53 -20.31 -16.27
N ILE A 319 1.65 -19.36 -15.90
CA ILE A 319 0.62 -18.85 -16.81
C ILE A 319 1.26 -18.10 -17.98
N MET A 320 2.29 -17.27 -17.75
CA MET A 320 3.00 -16.56 -18.84
C MET A 320 3.61 -17.57 -19.84
N LEU A 321 4.24 -18.63 -19.34
CA LEU A 321 4.78 -19.69 -20.21
C LEU A 321 3.66 -20.42 -20.97
N ALA A 322 2.55 -20.73 -20.29
CA ALA A 322 1.41 -21.39 -20.91
C ALA A 322 0.74 -20.50 -21.98
N VAL A 323 0.63 -19.18 -21.74
CA VAL A 323 0.10 -18.21 -22.72
C VAL A 323 1.00 -18.17 -23.97
N ALA A 324 2.33 -18.07 -23.77
CA ALA A 324 3.27 -18.08 -24.88
C ALA A 324 3.24 -19.39 -25.68
N ALA A 325 3.15 -20.54 -25.00
CA ALA A 325 3.00 -21.84 -25.65
C ALA A 325 1.66 -21.95 -26.41
N ALA A 326 0.56 -21.52 -25.80
CA ALA A 326 -0.77 -21.55 -26.42
C ALA A 326 -0.81 -20.66 -27.66
N GLN A 327 -0.22 -19.48 -27.61
CA GLN A 327 -0.10 -18.59 -28.77
C GLN A 327 0.72 -19.23 -29.88
N GLN A 328 1.86 -19.87 -29.56
CA GLN A 328 2.75 -20.47 -30.55
C GLN A 328 2.12 -21.69 -31.25
N TRP A 329 1.37 -22.50 -30.51
CA TRP A 329 0.83 -23.79 -31.04
C TRP A 329 -0.58 -23.67 -31.59
N LEU A 330 -1.41 -22.81 -31.02
CA LEU A 330 -2.84 -22.70 -31.29
C LEU A 330 -3.26 -21.27 -31.73
N GLY A 331 -2.32 -20.33 -31.79
CA GLY A 331 -2.62 -18.94 -32.12
C GLY A 331 -3.59 -18.31 -31.11
N ASP A 332 -4.46 -17.42 -31.58
CA ASP A 332 -5.42 -16.69 -30.76
C ASP A 332 -6.40 -17.60 -30.03
N ALA A 333 -6.79 -18.73 -30.66
CA ALA A 333 -7.67 -19.72 -30.03
C ALA A 333 -7.07 -20.28 -28.74
N GLY A 334 -5.75 -20.50 -28.70
CA GLY A 334 -5.04 -20.95 -27.51
C GLY A 334 -5.10 -19.94 -26.37
N ILE A 335 -5.00 -18.65 -26.68
CA ILE A 335 -5.08 -17.57 -25.71
C ILE A 335 -6.48 -17.54 -25.07
N TYR A 336 -7.55 -17.64 -25.88
CA TYR A 336 -8.92 -17.69 -25.37
C TYR A 336 -9.19 -18.92 -24.51
N MET A 337 -8.72 -20.10 -24.94
CA MET A 337 -8.84 -21.32 -24.13
C MET A 337 -8.16 -21.17 -22.76
N LEU A 338 -6.94 -20.64 -22.74
CA LEU A 338 -6.20 -20.45 -21.51
C LEU A 338 -6.84 -19.35 -20.62
N ALA A 339 -7.37 -18.28 -21.23
CA ALA A 339 -8.10 -17.24 -20.51
C ALA A 339 -9.34 -17.81 -19.80
N ALA A 340 -10.10 -18.68 -20.49
CA ALA A 340 -11.25 -19.36 -19.91
C ALA A 340 -10.84 -20.27 -18.74
N VAL A 341 -9.81 -21.10 -18.91
CA VAL A 341 -9.34 -22.03 -17.87
C VAL A 341 -8.78 -21.28 -16.67
N SER A 342 -7.95 -20.27 -16.89
CA SER A 342 -7.35 -19.45 -15.81
C SER A 342 -8.42 -18.66 -15.07
N GLY A 343 -9.43 -18.14 -15.77
CA GLY A 343 -10.57 -17.41 -15.19
C GLY A 343 -11.35 -18.24 -14.16
N ILE A 344 -11.32 -19.57 -14.24
CA ILE A 344 -11.96 -20.44 -13.24
C ILE A 344 -11.34 -20.22 -11.86
N ASN A 345 -10.02 -20.06 -11.79
CA ASN A 345 -9.32 -19.89 -10.53
C ASN A 345 -9.22 -18.40 -10.14
N ASP A 346 -8.63 -17.58 -11.00
CA ASP A 346 -8.39 -16.15 -10.75
C ASP A 346 -8.24 -15.41 -12.08
N VAL A 347 -8.62 -14.12 -12.07
CA VAL A 347 -8.53 -13.26 -13.26
C VAL A 347 -7.19 -12.50 -13.33
N ASP A 348 -6.54 -12.25 -12.20
CA ASP A 348 -5.38 -11.35 -12.13
C ASP A 348 -4.18 -11.89 -12.92
N ALA A 349 -3.80 -13.14 -12.66
CA ALA A 349 -2.61 -13.70 -13.27
C ALA A 349 -2.72 -13.79 -14.80
N ILE A 350 -3.90 -14.13 -15.35
CA ILE A 350 -4.11 -14.16 -16.81
C ILE A 350 -4.19 -12.74 -17.39
N THR A 351 -4.83 -11.79 -16.69
CA THR A 351 -4.89 -10.37 -17.08
C THR A 351 -3.49 -9.80 -17.24
N LEU A 352 -2.65 -9.96 -16.22
CA LEU A 352 -1.26 -9.48 -16.24
C LEU A 352 -0.43 -10.14 -17.33
N SER A 353 -0.62 -11.46 -17.53
CA SER A 353 0.11 -12.22 -18.54
C SER A 353 -0.26 -11.79 -19.95
N VAL A 354 -1.55 -11.66 -20.25
CA VAL A 354 -2.06 -11.25 -21.57
C VAL A 354 -1.75 -9.78 -21.85
N ALA A 355 -1.88 -8.90 -20.85
CA ALA A 355 -1.51 -7.49 -21.00
C ALA A 355 0.00 -7.33 -21.28
N ASN A 356 0.86 -8.11 -20.61
CA ASN A 356 2.29 -8.12 -20.92
C ASN A 356 2.60 -8.66 -22.32
N LEU A 357 1.84 -9.67 -22.78
CA LEU A 357 1.98 -10.21 -24.13
C LEU A 357 1.54 -9.18 -25.19
N ALA A 358 0.46 -8.43 -24.95
CA ALA A 358 0.04 -7.33 -25.81
C ALA A 358 1.11 -6.24 -25.92
N ARG A 359 1.75 -5.88 -24.81
CA ARG A 359 2.91 -5.00 -24.81
C ARG A 359 4.07 -5.50 -25.66
N ASN A 360 4.18 -6.81 -25.88
CA ASN A 360 5.23 -7.45 -26.66
C ASN A 360 4.78 -7.84 -28.09
N GLY A 361 3.61 -7.37 -28.57
CA GLY A 361 3.18 -7.49 -29.95
C GLY A 361 1.95 -8.38 -30.21
N LEU A 362 1.27 -8.90 -29.17
CA LEU A 362 -0.05 -9.49 -29.35
C LEU A 362 -1.06 -8.40 -29.75
N ASP A 363 -1.96 -8.71 -30.66
CA ASP A 363 -3.06 -7.83 -31.04
C ASP A 363 -3.89 -7.39 -29.84
N GLU A 364 -4.17 -6.08 -29.75
CA GLU A 364 -4.84 -5.47 -28.59
C GLU A 364 -6.30 -5.94 -28.46
N VAL A 365 -6.98 -6.20 -29.58
CA VAL A 365 -8.36 -6.71 -29.59
C VAL A 365 -8.41 -8.13 -29.06
N VAL A 366 -7.47 -8.98 -29.49
CA VAL A 366 -7.32 -10.36 -29.01
C VAL A 366 -7.04 -10.35 -27.50
N ALA A 367 -6.14 -9.49 -27.05
CA ALA A 367 -5.80 -9.36 -25.64
C ALA A 367 -7.00 -8.89 -24.80
N ALA A 368 -7.70 -7.85 -25.25
CA ALA A 368 -8.87 -7.32 -24.56
C ALA A 368 -10.01 -8.34 -24.47
N ASN A 369 -10.28 -9.05 -25.55
CA ASN A 369 -11.28 -10.10 -25.57
C ASN A 369 -10.92 -11.28 -24.64
N ALA A 370 -9.65 -11.67 -24.59
CA ALA A 370 -9.17 -12.72 -23.69
C ALA A 370 -9.32 -12.31 -22.21
N ILE A 371 -8.96 -11.08 -21.85
CA ILE A 371 -9.13 -10.54 -20.49
C ILE A 371 -10.62 -10.46 -20.12
N THR A 372 -11.46 -10.00 -21.05
CA THR A 372 -12.92 -9.95 -20.86
C THR A 372 -13.50 -11.34 -20.65
N LEU A 373 -13.07 -12.33 -21.45
CA LEU A 373 -13.48 -13.73 -21.30
C LEU A 373 -13.07 -14.30 -19.94
N ALA A 374 -11.84 -14.07 -19.51
CA ALA A 374 -11.36 -14.50 -18.18
C ALA A 374 -12.20 -13.90 -17.06
N ALA A 375 -12.49 -12.59 -17.14
CA ALA A 375 -13.34 -11.88 -16.17
C ALA A 375 -14.78 -12.43 -16.17
N ALA A 376 -15.35 -12.73 -17.33
CA ALA A 376 -16.67 -13.33 -17.45
C ALA A 376 -16.73 -14.74 -16.86
N VAL A 377 -15.77 -15.60 -17.17
CA VAL A 377 -15.67 -16.97 -16.60
C VAL A 377 -15.52 -16.89 -15.08
N ASN A 378 -14.64 -16.06 -14.56
CA ASN A 378 -14.45 -15.88 -13.12
C ASN A 378 -15.74 -15.41 -12.43
N THR A 379 -16.50 -14.55 -13.10
CA THR A 379 -17.79 -14.05 -12.62
C THR A 379 -18.85 -15.18 -12.58
N VAL A 380 -18.92 -16.02 -13.59
CA VAL A 380 -19.80 -17.20 -13.62
C VAL A 380 -19.43 -18.17 -12.50
N VAL A 381 -18.14 -18.44 -12.30
CA VAL A 381 -17.65 -19.32 -11.22
C VAL A 381 -18.06 -18.79 -9.85
N LYS A 382 -17.93 -17.49 -9.59
CA LYS A 382 -18.38 -16.88 -8.33
C LYS A 382 -19.90 -17.00 -8.14
N GLY A 383 -20.67 -16.76 -9.20
CA GLY A 383 -22.11 -17.02 -9.19
C GLY A 383 -22.44 -18.49 -8.87
N GLY A 384 -21.71 -19.43 -9.45
CA GLY A 384 -21.80 -20.85 -9.17
C GLY A 384 -21.44 -21.21 -7.73
N ILE A 385 -20.37 -20.63 -7.17
CA ILE A 385 -19.99 -20.79 -5.75
C ILE A 385 -21.13 -20.28 -4.83
N ALA A 386 -21.70 -19.13 -5.13
CA ALA A 386 -22.80 -18.59 -4.35
C ALA A 386 -24.04 -19.51 -4.43
N ALA A 387 -24.36 -19.99 -5.62
CA ALA A 387 -25.49 -20.90 -5.84
C ALA A 387 -25.31 -22.26 -5.15
N THR A 388 -24.12 -22.85 -5.19
CA THR A 388 -23.85 -24.17 -4.60
C THR A 388 -23.74 -24.12 -3.07
N LEU A 389 -23.09 -23.10 -2.52
CA LEU A 389 -22.87 -22.99 -1.06
C LEU A 389 -24.12 -22.49 -0.32
N ALA A 390 -24.88 -21.54 -0.86
CA ALA A 390 -26.04 -20.95 -0.24
C ALA A 390 -27.39 -21.51 -0.80
N GLY A 391 -27.35 -22.26 -1.90
CA GLY A 391 -28.53 -22.82 -2.53
C GLY A 391 -29.46 -21.73 -3.09
N PRO A 392 -30.80 -21.95 -3.07
CA PRO A 392 -31.79 -21.01 -3.64
C PRO A 392 -31.72 -19.61 -3.02
N VAL A 393 -31.16 -19.51 -1.81
CA VAL A 393 -31.09 -18.24 -1.06
C VAL A 393 -30.31 -17.17 -1.80
N LEU A 394 -29.18 -17.53 -2.41
CA LEU A 394 -28.35 -16.60 -3.18
C LEU A 394 -28.39 -16.82 -4.70
N LEU A 395 -28.92 -17.95 -5.18
CA LEU A 395 -28.93 -18.30 -6.60
C LEU A 395 -29.40 -17.13 -7.48
N TRP A 396 -30.62 -16.67 -7.25
CA TRP A 396 -31.20 -15.60 -8.07
C TRP A 396 -30.72 -14.19 -7.68
N ARG A 397 -30.30 -14.01 -6.42
CA ARG A 397 -29.80 -12.72 -5.92
C ARG A 397 -28.40 -12.37 -6.41
N VAL A 398 -27.59 -13.36 -6.73
CA VAL A 398 -26.19 -13.17 -7.15
C VAL A 398 -25.99 -13.58 -8.60
N LEU A 399 -26.40 -14.81 -8.98
CA LEU A 399 -26.09 -15.34 -10.32
C LEU A 399 -26.79 -14.55 -11.42
N LEU A 400 -28.07 -14.19 -11.26
CA LEU A 400 -28.81 -13.43 -12.28
C LEU A 400 -28.18 -12.05 -12.55
N PRO A 401 -27.90 -11.20 -11.53
CA PRO A 401 -27.18 -9.94 -11.74
C PRO A 401 -25.83 -10.11 -12.43
N LEU A 402 -25.07 -11.14 -12.06
CA LEU A 402 -23.76 -11.40 -12.67
C LEU A 402 -23.88 -11.82 -14.13
N LEU A 403 -24.86 -12.65 -14.49
CA LEU A 403 -25.12 -13.02 -15.88
C LEU A 403 -25.58 -11.80 -16.70
N LEU A 404 -26.44 -10.94 -16.15
CA LEU A 404 -26.86 -9.71 -16.81
C LEU A 404 -25.66 -8.76 -17.04
N ALA A 405 -24.75 -8.66 -16.08
CA ALA A 405 -23.53 -7.88 -16.24
C ALA A 405 -22.65 -8.41 -17.38
N ILE A 406 -22.47 -9.74 -17.46
CA ILE A 406 -21.72 -10.38 -18.54
C ILE A 406 -22.40 -10.14 -19.90
N LEU A 407 -23.71 -10.32 -20.00
CA LEU A 407 -24.45 -10.10 -21.24
C LEU A 407 -24.34 -8.65 -21.71
N ALA A 408 -24.49 -7.69 -20.81
CA ALA A 408 -24.34 -6.29 -21.15
C ALA A 408 -22.90 -5.93 -21.56
N GLY A 409 -21.90 -6.48 -20.86
CA GLY A 409 -20.50 -6.32 -21.25
C GLY A 409 -20.22 -6.90 -22.66
N ALA A 410 -20.74 -8.08 -22.94
CA ALA A 410 -20.64 -8.70 -24.28
C ALA A 410 -21.33 -7.84 -25.36
N LEU A 411 -22.50 -7.29 -25.06
CA LEU A 411 -23.20 -6.38 -25.98
C LEU A 411 -22.37 -5.11 -26.25
N VAL A 412 -21.81 -4.51 -25.22
CA VAL A 412 -20.91 -3.34 -25.39
C VAL A 412 -19.69 -3.69 -26.21
N SER A 413 -19.07 -4.86 -25.97
CA SER A 413 -17.92 -5.33 -26.76
C SER A 413 -18.25 -5.49 -28.24
N LEU A 414 -19.45 -5.97 -28.57
CA LEU A 414 -19.91 -6.11 -29.97
C LEU A 414 -20.25 -4.77 -30.64
N LEU A 415 -20.67 -3.78 -29.85
CA LEU A 415 -21.05 -2.44 -30.36
C LEU A 415 -19.85 -1.48 -30.43
N ALA A 416 -18.80 -1.72 -29.66
CA ALA A 416 -17.62 -0.85 -29.61
C ALA A 416 -16.98 -0.58 -31.00
N PRO A 417 -16.84 -1.56 -31.90
CA PRO A 417 -16.31 -1.32 -33.26
C PRO A 417 -17.21 -0.44 -34.13
N VAL A 418 -18.47 -0.24 -33.77
CA VAL A 418 -19.45 0.57 -34.52
C VAL A 418 -19.46 2.02 -34.02
N LEU A 419 -18.92 2.25 -32.83
CA LEU A 419 -18.90 3.57 -32.15
C LEU A 419 -17.53 4.27 -32.20
N SER A 420 -16.49 3.56 -32.63
CA SER A 420 -15.14 4.07 -32.91
C SER A 420 -14.96 4.41 -34.41
#